data_da1e30f3a33b01d250bbe924d99e7a1f
#
_entry.id   da1e30f3a33b01d250bbe924d99e7a1f
#
_cell.length_a   1.000
_cell.length_b   1.000
_cell.length_c   1.000
_cell.angle_alpha   90.00
_cell.angle_beta   90.00
_cell.angle_gamma   90.00
#
_symmetry.space_group_name_H-M   'P 1'
#
loop_
_entity.id
_entity.type
_entity.pdbx_description
1 polymer ?
#
loop_
_entity_poly.entity_id
_entity_poly.type
_entity_poly.pdbx_seq_one_letter_code
_entity_poly.pdbx_strand_id
1 'polypeptide(L)'
;MNRIALRIIIVLIFSNLAFLENCCDEQLSSLEECGDMTGCFIPECTEDCSWEPIQCWGSTGYCWCVDENGIEIEETSTPSWQGVPDCQYHVEECFDFTEINFGLCDMVLGVGLTDGECNYISGCGWTVDGIDYSDLFFDNINDCQQNCEAIDQCDIGYVEINDICFHEGDISIIQKMIDNSYESDIDLGCEEWDSYCGSPNPSMDSGDSWMWVLVDGENYNWSPNSNGIVDPLELGIQEWEDGRLTSLMCGAYIYCQLSGTIPEEINQLTSIRTLRLEGNYLTGFIPESICELDSNHNDYLEFDISWNRLCPPYPECIGSSNFWGQYTSECSVVGDINYDFILNIQDIILIVSIILDDIQLDFQELSASDTNYDGIIDILDIIEIVNIILEN
;
A
#
# COMPACT_ATOMS: atom_id res chain seq x y z
N MET A 1 39.63 12.25 3.43
CA MET A 1 38.53 11.37 3.75
C MET A 1 37.39 11.81 2.86
N ASN A 2 37.12 11.16 2.16
CA ASN A 2 36.73 10.37 0.97
C ASN A 2 35.36 10.79 0.45
N ARG A 3 35.38 11.44 -0.73
CA ARG A 3 34.18 11.70 -1.58
C ARG A 3 33.44 10.42 -2.03
N ILE A 4 33.92 9.23 -1.67
CA ILE A 4 33.32 7.93 -1.99
C ILE A 4 32.27 7.53 -0.93
N ALA A 5 32.41 7.96 0.32
CA ALA A 5 31.42 7.65 1.37
C ALA A 5 30.11 8.43 1.21
N LEU A 6 30.13 9.62 0.59
CA LEU A 6 28.93 10.44 0.39
C LEU A 6 28.08 9.97 -0.80
N ARG A 7 28.67 9.26 -1.77
CA ARG A 7 27.93 8.69 -2.90
C ARG A 7 27.22 7.37 -2.55
N ILE A 8 27.72 6.63 -1.56
CA ILE A 8 27.10 5.39 -1.11
C ILE A 8 25.88 5.66 -0.20
N ILE A 9 25.87 6.79 0.50
CA ILE A 9 24.74 7.19 1.37
C ILE A 9 23.58 7.75 0.52
N ILE A 10 23.87 8.41 -0.62
CA ILE A 10 22.82 8.91 -1.53
C ILE A 10 22.14 7.76 -2.29
N VAL A 11 22.84 6.67 -2.60
CA VAL A 11 22.25 5.49 -3.26
C VAL A 11 21.39 4.65 -2.31
N LEU A 12 21.58 4.75 -0.98
CA LEU A 12 20.77 4.03 0.01
C LEU A 12 19.52 4.80 0.49
N ILE A 13 19.37 6.08 0.14
CA ILE A 13 18.19 6.89 0.51
C ILE A 13 17.13 6.87 -0.60
N PHE A 14 17.48 6.46 -1.84
CA PHE A 14 16.55 6.36 -2.96
C PHE A 14 16.00 4.94 -3.21
N SER A 15 16.23 3.98 -2.32
CA SER A 15 15.78 2.60 -2.51
C SER A 15 14.43 2.22 -1.87
N ASN A 16 13.60 3.21 -1.49
CA ASN A 16 12.27 2.96 -0.93
C ASN A 16 11.19 3.91 -1.48
N LEU A 17 11.30 4.30 -2.72
CA LEU A 17 10.16 4.77 -3.51
C LEU A 17 9.99 3.73 -4.60
N ALA A 18 9.12 2.77 -4.40
CA ALA A 18 8.56 1.97 -5.47
C ALA A 18 7.66 2.90 -6.32
N PHE A 19 8.29 3.77 -7.13
CA PHE A 19 7.66 4.18 -8.36
C PHE A 19 7.47 2.88 -9.16
N LEU A 20 6.31 2.64 -9.68
CA LEU A 20 6.11 1.79 -10.84
C LEU A 20 7.01 2.37 -11.94
N GLU A 21 8.27 1.91 -12.00
CA GLU A 21 9.20 2.30 -13.05
C GLU A 21 8.66 1.67 -14.32
N ASN A 22 8.06 2.50 -15.20
CA ASN A 22 7.67 2.03 -16.52
C ASN A 22 8.94 1.70 -17.33
N CYS A 23 8.79 0.91 -18.38
CA CYS A 23 9.91 0.47 -19.20
C CYS A 23 10.80 1.62 -19.71
N CYS A 24 10.23 2.78 -20.05
CA CYS A 24 10.99 3.94 -20.53
C CYS A 24 11.93 4.52 -19.46
N ASP A 25 11.53 4.53 -18.20
CA ASP A 25 12.35 5.04 -17.10
C ASP A 25 13.51 4.09 -16.85
N GLU A 26 13.29 2.77 -16.89
CA GLU A 26 14.34 1.78 -16.76
C GLU A 26 15.29 1.78 -17.96
N GLN A 27 14.78 1.96 -19.18
CA GLN A 27 15.57 2.12 -20.38
C GLN A 27 16.50 3.34 -20.30
N LEU A 28 15.98 4.50 -19.83
CA LEU A 28 16.76 5.71 -19.62
C LEU A 28 17.85 5.52 -18.56
N SER A 29 17.50 4.89 -17.44
CA SER A 29 18.46 4.57 -16.37
C SER A 29 19.57 3.65 -16.88
N SER A 30 19.24 2.61 -17.62
CA SER A 30 20.19 1.69 -18.23
C SER A 30 21.09 2.40 -19.23
N LEU A 31 20.57 3.32 -20.04
CA LEU A 31 21.35 4.12 -20.98
C LEU A 31 22.34 5.06 -20.27
N GLU A 32 21.93 5.69 -19.16
CA GLU A 32 22.80 6.55 -18.36
C GLU A 32 23.91 5.77 -17.66
N GLU A 33 23.62 4.58 -17.13
CA GLU A 33 24.60 3.72 -16.48
C GLU A 33 25.59 3.08 -17.45
N CYS A 34 25.10 2.66 -18.59
CA CYS A 34 25.89 1.97 -19.61
C CYS A 34 26.76 2.92 -20.44
N GLY A 35 26.29 4.10 -20.76
CA GLY A 35 27.01 5.08 -21.58
C GLY A 35 27.53 4.44 -22.90
N ASP A 36 28.85 4.58 -23.16
CA ASP A 36 29.50 3.99 -24.33
C ASP A 36 30.04 2.56 -24.07
N MET A 37 29.68 1.92 -22.95
CA MET A 37 30.13 0.55 -22.65
C MET A 37 29.43 -0.48 -23.53
N THR A 38 30.21 -1.35 -24.18
CA THR A 38 29.68 -2.47 -24.91
C THR A 38 29.35 -3.61 -23.93
N GLY A 39 28.16 -4.17 -24.03
CA GLY A 39 27.78 -5.36 -23.26
C GLY A 39 26.74 -5.15 -22.17
N CYS A 40 26.23 -3.95 -22.04
CA CYS A 40 25.09 -3.68 -21.17
C CYS A 40 23.78 -4.19 -21.76
N PHE A 41 22.87 -4.55 -20.90
CA PHE A 41 21.47 -4.79 -21.24
C PHE A 41 20.71 -3.46 -21.19
N ILE A 42 19.96 -3.18 -22.23
CA ILE A 42 19.08 -2.03 -22.36
C ILE A 42 17.70 -2.61 -22.71
N PRO A 43 16.67 -2.40 -21.88
CA PRO A 43 15.34 -2.89 -22.14
C PRO A 43 14.76 -2.36 -23.46
N GLU A 44 13.96 -3.17 -24.13
CA GLU A 44 13.17 -2.77 -25.31
C GLU A 44 11.75 -2.42 -24.85
N CYS A 45 11.28 -1.21 -25.23
CA CYS A 45 10.00 -0.67 -24.83
C CYS A 45 9.15 -0.29 -26.02
N THR A 46 7.83 -0.41 -25.86
CA THR A 46 6.83 0.06 -26.82
C THR A 46 6.74 1.60 -26.83
N GLU A 47 5.99 2.17 -27.79
CA GLU A 47 5.83 3.63 -27.90
C GLU A 47 5.05 4.25 -26.71
N ASP A 48 4.28 3.45 -25.98
CA ASP A 48 3.51 3.84 -24.79
C ASP A 48 4.21 3.54 -23.47
N CYS A 49 5.51 3.20 -23.54
CA CYS A 49 6.36 2.87 -22.40
C CYS A 49 6.03 1.57 -21.67
N SER A 50 5.28 0.67 -22.29
CA SER A 50 5.13 -0.70 -21.84
C SER A 50 6.34 -1.53 -22.25
N TRP A 51 6.53 -2.69 -21.66
CA TRP A 51 7.60 -3.62 -22.01
C TRP A 51 7.29 -4.32 -23.34
N GLU A 52 8.29 -4.36 -24.25
CA GLU A 52 8.19 -5.30 -25.37
C GLU A 52 8.25 -6.73 -24.81
N PRO A 53 7.31 -7.61 -25.19
CA PRO A 53 7.22 -8.97 -24.61
C PRO A 53 8.50 -9.79 -24.77
N ILE A 54 9.29 -9.51 -25.80
CA ILE A 54 10.58 -10.14 -26.05
C ILE A 54 11.70 -9.19 -25.70
N GLN A 55 12.54 -9.59 -24.79
CA GLN A 55 13.77 -8.89 -24.45
C GLN A 55 14.97 -9.65 -24.95
N CYS A 56 15.95 -8.97 -25.57
CA CYS A 56 17.14 -9.61 -26.09
C CYS A 56 18.42 -8.93 -25.58
N TRP A 57 19.36 -9.71 -25.09
CA TRP A 57 20.66 -9.18 -24.69
C TRP A 57 21.75 -9.50 -25.74
N GLY A 58 22.06 -8.52 -26.54
CA GLY A 58 23.02 -8.68 -27.65
C GLY A 58 24.40 -9.20 -27.25
N SER A 59 24.87 -8.95 -26.01
CA SER A 59 26.16 -9.45 -25.52
C SER A 59 26.18 -10.92 -25.20
N THR A 60 25.07 -11.45 -24.69
CA THR A 60 24.95 -12.89 -24.37
C THR A 60 24.40 -13.70 -25.53
N GLY A 61 23.68 -13.02 -26.42
CA GLY A 61 22.98 -13.65 -27.54
C GLY A 61 21.76 -14.46 -27.13
N TYR A 62 21.16 -14.14 -25.97
CA TYR A 62 19.94 -14.77 -25.51
C TYR A 62 18.78 -13.76 -25.56
N CYS A 63 17.60 -14.28 -25.88
CA CYS A 63 16.32 -13.59 -25.80
C CYS A 63 15.41 -14.37 -24.84
N TRP A 64 14.57 -13.63 -24.11
CA TRP A 64 13.60 -14.20 -23.17
C TRP A 64 12.32 -13.39 -23.18
N CYS A 65 11.26 -13.96 -22.63
CA CYS A 65 9.99 -13.27 -22.46
C CYS A 65 9.91 -12.56 -21.10
N VAL A 66 9.24 -11.44 -21.07
CA VAL A 66 8.93 -10.70 -19.83
C VAL A 66 7.43 -10.50 -19.69
N ASP A 67 6.98 -10.41 -18.45
CA ASP A 67 5.61 -10.02 -18.10
C ASP A 67 5.37 -8.51 -18.27
N GLU A 68 4.20 -8.04 -17.93
CA GLU A 68 3.80 -6.63 -18.01
C GLU A 68 4.64 -5.69 -17.13
N ASN A 69 5.34 -6.23 -16.12
CA ASN A 69 6.23 -5.51 -15.22
C ASN A 69 7.71 -5.63 -15.62
N GLY A 70 8.02 -6.30 -16.73
CA GLY A 70 9.37 -6.51 -17.21
C GLY A 70 10.12 -7.66 -16.52
N ILE A 71 9.44 -8.49 -15.74
CA ILE A 71 10.03 -9.62 -15.04
C ILE A 71 10.22 -10.78 -16.03
N GLU A 72 11.44 -11.36 -16.06
CA GLU A 72 11.74 -12.53 -16.90
C GLU A 72 10.84 -13.70 -16.52
N ILE A 73 10.24 -14.31 -17.55
CA ILE A 73 9.43 -15.49 -17.39
C ILE A 73 10.32 -16.72 -17.44
N GLU A 74 10.28 -17.53 -16.41
CA GLU A 74 11.11 -18.71 -16.25
C GLU A 74 10.96 -19.67 -17.46
N GLU A 75 12.05 -20.31 -17.86
CA GLU A 75 12.14 -21.29 -18.96
C GLU A 75 11.93 -20.74 -20.39
N THR A 76 11.75 -19.41 -20.58
CA THR A 76 11.60 -18.82 -21.92
C THR A 76 12.92 -18.43 -22.59
N SER A 77 14.03 -18.43 -21.86
CA SER A 77 15.33 -17.99 -22.34
C SER A 77 15.84 -18.87 -23.49
N THR A 78 15.96 -18.29 -24.69
CA THR A 78 16.34 -18.97 -25.93
C THR A 78 17.52 -18.28 -26.58
N PRO A 79 18.56 -19.02 -27.08
CA PRO A 79 19.63 -18.41 -27.83
C PRO A 79 19.12 -17.81 -29.14
N SER A 80 19.48 -16.57 -29.45
CA SER A 80 19.00 -15.85 -30.64
C SER A 80 19.31 -16.52 -31.99
N TRP A 81 20.35 -17.40 -32.06
CA TRP A 81 20.66 -18.18 -33.24
C TRP A 81 19.73 -19.40 -33.46
N GLN A 82 18.88 -19.72 -32.48
CA GLN A 82 17.83 -20.74 -32.60
C GLN A 82 16.47 -20.11 -32.93
N GLY A 83 16.38 -18.78 -32.94
CA GLY A 83 15.18 -17.98 -33.12
C GLY A 83 14.90 -17.12 -31.91
N VAL A 84 13.86 -16.33 -31.97
CA VAL A 84 13.35 -15.61 -30.80
C VAL A 84 12.37 -16.52 -30.07
N PRO A 85 12.28 -16.42 -28.73
CA PRO A 85 11.26 -17.13 -27.98
C PRO A 85 9.87 -16.73 -28.48
N ASP A 86 8.95 -17.66 -28.50
CA ASP A 86 7.55 -17.37 -28.75
C ASP A 86 6.97 -16.77 -27.45
N CYS A 87 7.02 -15.47 -27.35
CA CYS A 87 6.45 -14.70 -26.25
C CYS A 87 5.02 -14.26 -26.56
N GLN A 88 4.35 -14.88 -27.51
CA GLN A 88 2.91 -14.92 -27.45
C GLN A 88 2.58 -15.69 -26.16
N TYR A 89 2.66 -14.97 -25.03
CA TYR A 89 1.78 -15.31 -23.95
C TYR A 89 0.39 -15.33 -24.61
N HIS A 90 -0.09 -16.52 -24.87
CA HIS A 90 -1.44 -16.76 -24.57
C HIS A 90 -1.57 -16.43 -23.07
N VAL A 91 -1.81 -15.16 -22.70
CA VAL A 91 -2.97 -14.92 -21.89
C VAL A 91 -4.04 -15.57 -22.74
N GLU A 92 -4.22 -16.88 -22.60
CA GLU A 92 -5.46 -17.50 -22.93
C GLU A 92 -6.41 -16.70 -22.06
N GLU A 93 -6.93 -15.57 -22.64
CA GLU A 93 -8.00 -14.82 -21.99
C GLU A 93 -9.00 -15.89 -21.72
N CYS A 94 -9.17 -16.21 -20.43
CA CYS A 94 -10.13 -17.19 -19.99
C CYS A 94 -11.49 -16.65 -20.38
N PHE A 95 -11.83 -16.87 -21.64
CA PHE A 95 -13.05 -16.36 -22.22
C PHE A 95 -14.22 -17.16 -21.66
N ASP A 96 -15.13 -16.47 -21.01
CA ASP A 96 -16.37 -17.07 -20.51
C ASP A 96 -17.36 -17.26 -21.67
N PHE A 97 -17.63 -18.50 -22.00
CA PHE A 97 -18.53 -18.89 -23.07
C PHE A 97 -20.01 -19.02 -22.64
N THR A 98 -20.36 -18.66 -21.40
CA THR A 98 -21.72 -18.81 -20.83
C THR A 98 -22.80 -18.20 -21.75
N GLU A 99 -22.55 -17.06 -22.34
CA GLU A 99 -23.49 -16.36 -23.21
C GLU A 99 -23.35 -16.74 -24.69
N ILE A 100 -22.39 -17.62 -25.06
CA ILE A 100 -22.12 -18.01 -26.45
C ILE A 100 -22.86 -19.27 -26.86
N ASN A 101 -23.69 -19.20 -27.87
CA ASN A 101 -24.45 -20.35 -28.37
C ASN A 101 -23.81 -20.91 -29.64
N PHE A 102 -23.04 -22.01 -29.49
CA PHE A 102 -22.39 -22.72 -30.59
C PHE A 102 -23.30 -23.64 -31.41
N GLY A 103 -24.61 -23.64 -31.11
CA GLY A 103 -25.62 -24.48 -31.78
C GLY A 103 -25.83 -25.84 -31.13
N LEU A 104 -26.87 -26.55 -31.60
CA LEU A 104 -27.33 -27.82 -30.98
C LEU A 104 -26.73 -29.04 -31.69
N CYS A 105 -25.41 -29.12 -31.77
CA CYS A 105 -24.69 -30.32 -32.31
C CYS A 105 -23.89 -31.00 -31.18
N ASP A 106 -23.77 -32.32 -31.25
CA ASP A 106 -23.05 -33.14 -30.27
C ASP A 106 -21.52 -33.21 -30.56
N MET A 107 -20.98 -32.26 -31.28
CA MET A 107 -19.56 -32.17 -31.54
C MET A 107 -18.89 -31.42 -30.38
N VAL A 108 -17.90 -32.05 -29.73
CA VAL A 108 -17.07 -31.36 -28.74
C VAL A 108 -16.16 -30.37 -29.45
N LEU A 109 -16.22 -29.11 -29.09
CA LEU A 109 -15.39 -28.04 -29.65
C LEU A 109 -14.05 -27.90 -28.92
N GLY A 110 -14.07 -28.09 -27.61
CA GLY A 110 -12.93 -27.96 -26.73
C GLY A 110 -13.39 -27.83 -25.28
N VAL A 111 -12.49 -27.37 -24.41
CA VAL A 111 -12.77 -27.00 -23.03
C VAL A 111 -12.71 -25.48 -22.93
N GLY A 112 -13.60 -24.88 -22.18
CA GLY A 112 -13.61 -23.46 -21.89
C GLY A 112 -14.41 -23.13 -20.63
N LEU A 113 -14.28 -21.90 -20.20
CA LEU A 113 -14.97 -21.40 -19.00
C LEU A 113 -16.47 -21.24 -19.32
N THR A 114 -17.33 -21.74 -18.45
CA THR A 114 -18.77 -21.49 -18.49
C THR A 114 -19.28 -21.42 -17.07
N ASP A 115 -19.98 -20.34 -16.72
CA ASP A 115 -20.44 -20.07 -15.34
C ASP A 115 -19.30 -20.16 -14.28
N GLY A 116 -18.09 -19.70 -14.66
CA GLY A 116 -16.92 -19.72 -13.78
C GLY A 116 -16.23 -21.07 -13.62
N GLU A 117 -16.68 -22.12 -14.31
CA GLU A 117 -16.10 -23.47 -14.26
C GLU A 117 -15.59 -23.93 -15.64
N CYS A 118 -14.50 -24.70 -15.64
CA CYS A 118 -13.97 -25.32 -16.85
C CYS A 118 -14.80 -26.52 -17.28
N ASN A 119 -15.49 -26.41 -18.42
CA ASN A 119 -16.39 -27.41 -18.93
C ASN A 119 -16.11 -27.78 -20.39
N TYR A 120 -16.48 -28.99 -20.81
CA TYR A 120 -16.50 -29.36 -22.22
C TYR A 120 -17.65 -28.64 -22.93
N ILE A 121 -17.32 -27.88 -23.96
CA ILE A 121 -18.29 -27.13 -24.79
C ILE A 121 -18.57 -27.91 -26.06
N SER A 122 -19.84 -28.09 -26.38
CA SER A 122 -20.30 -28.72 -27.60
C SER A 122 -21.03 -27.74 -28.50
N GLY A 123 -20.93 -27.95 -29.83
CA GLY A 123 -21.57 -27.07 -30.78
C GLY A 123 -21.45 -27.55 -32.22
N CYS A 124 -21.91 -26.73 -33.15
CA CYS A 124 -21.87 -27.01 -34.59
C CYS A 124 -20.60 -26.49 -35.30
N GLY A 125 -19.76 -25.77 -34.57
CA GLY A 125 -18.52 -25.17 -35.04
C GLY A 125 -18.06 -24.04 -34.15
N TRP A 126 -16.83 -23.60 -34.32
CA TRP A 126 -16.20 -22.55 -33.49
C TRP A 126 -16.61 -21.12 -33.88
N THR A 127 -17.37 -20.93 -34.97
CA THR A 127 -17.75 -19.61 -35.45
C THR A 127 -19.18 -19.28 -35.07
N VAL A 128 -19.40 -18.19 -34.33
CA VAL A 128 -20.70 -17.65 -33.97
C VAL A 128 -20.76 -16.16 -34.40
N ASP A 129 -21.80 -15.79 -35.14
CA ASP A 129 -21.99 -14.43 -35.65
C ASP A 129 -20.82 -13.84 -36.45
N GLY A 130 -20.02 -14.73 -37.07
CA GLY A 130 -18.87 -14.35 -37.91
C GLY A 130 -17.56 -14.17 -37.12
N ILE A 131 -17.57 -14.43 -35.82
CA ILE A 131 -16.39 -14.44 -34.96
C ILE A 131 -15.94 -15.90 -34.78
N ASP A 132 -14.66 -16.17 -35.01
CA ASP A 132 -14.04 -17.48 -34.79
C ASP A 132 -13.45 -17.52 -33.35
N TYR A 133 -13.89 -18.50 -32.59
CA TYR A 133 -13.49 -18.73 -31.21
C TYR A 133 -12.53 -19.93 -31.06
N SER A 134 -12.07 -20.53 -32.18
CA SER A 134 -11.30 -21.77 -32.14
C SER A 134 -10.05 -21.70 -31.26
N ASP A 135 -9.38 -20.55 -31.23
CA ASP A 135 -8.12 -20.33 -30.52
C ASP A 135 -8.31 -20.04 -29.02
N LEU A 136 -9.59 -19.93 -28.55
CA LEU A 136 -9.92 -19.68 -27.15
C LEU A 136 -10.31 -20.95 -26.36
N PHE A 137 -10.23 -22.13 -26.99
CA PHE A 137 -10.54 -23.40 -26.35
C PHE A 137 -9.28 -24.12 -25.90
N PHE A 138 -9.35 -24.68 -24.72
CA PHE A 138 -8.32 -25.57 -24.17
C PHE A 138 -8.49 -27.00 -24.66
N ASP A 139 -7.39 -27.75 -24.75
CA ASP A 139 -7.39 -29.12 -25.17
C ASP A 139 -7.99 -30.08 -24.13
N ASN A 140 -7.87 -29.71 -22.84
CA ASN A 140 -8.39 -30.51 -21.73
C ASN A 140 -8.74 -29.66 -20.50
N ILE A 141 -9.48 -30.25 -19.55
CA ILE A 141 -9.94 -29.58 -18.34
C ILE A 141 -8.78 -29.10 -17.46
N ASN A 142 -7.70 -29.89 -17.35
CA ASN A 142 -6.55 -29.51 -16.51
C ASN A 142 -5.86 -28.25 -17.04
N ASP A 143 -5.71 -28.12 -18.36
CA ASP A 143 -5.11 -26.92 -18.94
C ASP A 143 -6.00 -25.70 -18.74
N CYS A 144 -7.32 -25.83 -18.91
CA CYS A 144 -8.27 -24.78 -18.59
C CYS A 144 -8.21 -24.40 -17.10
N GLN A 145 -8.22 -25.37 -16.20
CA GLN A 145 -8.16 -25.13 -14.75
C GLN A 145 -6.85 -24.45 -14.33
N GLN A 146 -5.71 -24.89 -14.86
CA GLN A 146 -4.43 -24.27 -14.54
C GLN A 146 -4.30 -22.83 -15.04
N ASN A 147 -4.99 -22.51 -16.15
CA ASN A 147 -4.90 -21.18 -16.74
C ASN A 147 -6.08 -20.28 -16.36
N CYS A 148 -7.25 -20.83 -16.00
CA CYS A 148 -8.48 -20.08 -15.77
C CYS A 148 -9.03 -20.17 -14.33
N GLU A 149 -8.67 -21.16 -13.52
CA GLU A 149 -9.04 -21.18 -12.10
C GLU A 149 -8.16 -20.23 -11.26
N ALA A 150 -7.10 -19.68 -11.87
CA ALA A 150 -6.33 -18.60 -11.27
C ALA A 150 -6.84 -17.19 -11.67
N ILE A 151 -7.94 -17.08 -12.42
CA ILE A 151 -8.58 -15.78 -12.58
C ILE A 151 -9.24 -15.49 -11.24
N ASP A 152 -8.73 -14.46 -10.60
CA ASP A 152 -9.40 -13.75 -9.51
C ASP A 152 -10.89 -13.69 -9.85
N GLN A 153 -11.75 -14.41 -9.11
CA GLN A 153 -13.19 -14.37 -9.32
C GLN A 153 -13.75 -12.98 -9.03
N CYS A 154 -12.86 -12.04 -8.75
CA CYS A 154 -13.16 -10.70 -8.35
C CYS A 154 -13.09 -9.71 -9.53
N ASP A 155 -13.90 -8.68 -9.48
CA ASP A 155 -13.83 -7.55 -10.41
C ASP A 155 -12.46 -6.84 -10.28
N ILE A 156 -12.05 -6.14 -11.35
CA ILE A 156 -10.81 -5.33 -11.36
C ILE A 156 -10.82 -4.36 -10.16
N GLY A 157 -9.74 -4.37 -9.37
CA GLY A 157 -9.58 -3.57 -8.16
C GLY A 157 -10.06 -4.26 -6.88
N TYR A 158 -10.36 -5.56 -6.98
CA TYR A 158 -10.67 -6.41 -5.84
C TYR A 158 -9.71 -7.60 -5.78
N VAL A 159 -9.34 -8.02 -4.59
CA VAL A 159 -8.52 -9.18 -4.30
C VAL A 159 -9.37 -10.27 -3.66
N GLU A 160 -9.18 -11.51 -4.11
CA GLU A 160 -9.83 -12.66 -3.51
C GLU A 160 -9.07 -13.12 -2.26
N ILE A 161 -9.77 -13.21 -1.14
CA ILE A 161 -9.26 -13.79 0.09
C ILE A 161 -10.30 -14.83 0.57
N ASN A 162 -9.96 -16.11 0.49
CA ASN A 162 -10.81 -17.24 0.89
C ASN A 162 -12.21 -17.19 0.24
N ASP A 163 -12.26 -17.15 -1.07
CA ASP A 163 -13.46 -17.12 -1.92
C ASP A 163 -14.35 -15.86 -1.76
N ILE A 164 -13.82 -14.78 -1.18
CA ILE A 164 -14.52 -13.48 -1.05
C ILE A 164 -13.66 -12.37 -1.65
N CYS A 165 -14.31 -11.49 -2.41
CA CYS A 165 -13.67 -10.35 -3.04
C CYS A 165 -13.67 -9.13 -2.12
N PHE A 166 -12.49 -8.61 -1.81
CA PHE A 166 -12.27 -7.40 -1.02
C PHE A 166 -11.62 -6.33 -1.89
N HIS A 167 -12.03 -5.09 -1.76
CA HIS A 167 -11.45 -3.99 -2.52
C HIS A 167 -9.99 -3.75 -2.13
N GLU A 168 -9.09 -3.80 -3.09
CA GLU A 168 -7.63 -3.71 -2.88
C GLU A 168 -7.21 -2.42 -2.16
N GLY A 169 -7.84 -1.28 -2.52
CA GLY A 169 -7.57 0.00 -1.86
C GLY A 169 -7.93 -0.02 -0.38
N ASP A 170 -9.05 -0.63 0.00
CA ASP A 170 -9.47 -0.72 1.40
C ASP A 170 -8.52 -1.63 2.20
N ILE A 171 -8.16 -2.78 1.64
CA ILE A 171 -7.14 -3.69 2.22
C ILE A 171 -5.80 -2.98 2.36
N SER A 172 -5.37 -2.23 1.34
CA SER A 172 -4.10 -1.49 1.35
C SER A 172 -4.03 -0.45 2.45
N ILE A 173 -5.12 0.26 2.74
CA ILE A 173 -5.15 1.25 3.85
C ILE A 173 -5.02 0.57 5.20
N ILE A 174 -5.71 -0.57 5.41
CA ILE A 174 -5.55 -1.33 6.65
C ILE A 174 -4.10 -1.83 6.78
N GLN A 175 -3.51 -2.37 5.69
CA GLN A 175 -2.13 -2.81 5.67
C GLN A 175 -1.16 -1.68 6.03
N LYS A 176 -1.33 -0.47 5.45
CA LYS A 176 -0.51 0.69 5.81
C LYS A 176 -0.61 1.06 7.29
N MET A 177 -1.78 0.95 7.91
CA MET A 177 -1.92 1.19 9.35
C MET A 177 -1.15 0.16 10.18
N ILE A 178 -1.15 -1.10 9.74
CA ILE A 178 -0.38 -2.19 10.35
C ILE A 178 1.11 -1.94 10.19
N ASP A 179 1.56 -1.63 8.97
CA ASP A 179 2.96 -1.35 8.65
C ASP A 179 3.48 -0.15 9.44
N ASN A 180 2.73 0.96 9.49
CA ASN A 180 3.06 2.12 10.32
C ASN A 180 3.21 1.77 11.80
N SER A 181 2.42 0.81 12.28
CA SER A 181 2.52 0.33 13.67
C SER A 181 3.80 -0.47 13.90
N TYR A 182 4.17 -1.35 12.99
CA TYR A 182 5.44 -2.10 13.08
C TYR A 182 6.66 -1.19 12.92
N GLU A 183 6.59 -0.19 12.04
CA GLU A 183 7.69 0.74 11.77
C GLU A 183 7.87 1.78 12.89
N SER A 184 6.89 1.98 13.74
CA SER A 184 6.93 3.02 14.78
C SER A 184 7.94 2.73 15.89
N ASP A 185 8.42 1.48 16.03
CA ASP A 185 9.33 1.01 17.08
C ASP A 185 8.90 1.46 18.50
N ILE A 186 7.60 1.60 18.74
CA ILE A 186 7.09 2.07 20.03
C ILE A 186 7.43 1.10 21.14
N ASP A 187 8.03 1.60 22.22
CA ASP A 187 8.25 0.82 23.44
C ASP A 187 7.01 0.87 24.33
N LEU A 188 6.21 -0.19 24.31
CA LEU A 188 5.06 -0.36 25.19
C LEU A 188 5.42 -0.96 26.55
N GLY A 189 6.70 -1.30 26.77
CA GLY A 189 7.17 -1.99 27.98
C GLY A 189 6.66 -3.42 28.09
N CYS A 190 6.46 -4.09 26.96
CA CYS A 190 5.93 -5.45 26.91
C CYS A 190 6.92 -6.47 27.53
N GLU A 191 6.41 -7.37 28.34
CA GLU A 191 7.18 -8.49 28.88
C GLU A 191 7.07 -9.70 27.94
N GLU A 192 8.13 -10.50 27.82
CA GLU A 192 8.21 -11.66 26.91
C GLU A 192 7.04 -12.67 27.03
N TRP A 193 6.38 -12.68 28.18
CA TRP A 193 5.25 -13.60 28.44
C TRP A 193 3.88 -12.99 28.12
N ASP A 194 3.80 -11.70 27.78
CA ASP A 194 2.54 -11.00 27.50
C ASP A 194 2.21 -11.03 26.02
N SER A 195 1.46 -12.06 25.63
CA SER A 195 1.00 -12.25 24.23
C SER A 195 -0.04 -11.23 23.77
N TYR A 196 -0.50 -10.34 24.67
CA TYR A 196 -1.47 -9.28 24.35
C TYR A 196 -0.81 -7.90 24.28
N CYS A 197 0.49 -7.82 24.38
CA CYS A 197 1.23 -6.57 24.36
C CYS A 197 2.11 -6.50 23.11
N GLY A 198 1.91 -5.49 22.32
CA GLY A 198 2.65 -5.24 21.07
C GLY A 198 1.91 -4.26 20.18
N SER A 199 2.56 -3.74 19.17
CA SER A 199 1.96 -2.79 18.23
C SER A 199 2.29 -3.20 16.79
N PRO A 200 1.27 -3.67 16.03
CA PRO A 200 -0.11 -3.96 16.48
C PRO A 200 -0.15 -5.11 17.50
N ASN A 201 -1.29 -5.30 18.18
CA ASN A 201 -1.44 -6.33 19.19
C ASN A 201 -1.28 -7.74 18.60
N PRO A 202 -0.25 -8.51 18.98
CA PRO A 202 0.03 -9.81 18.38
C PRO A 202 -1.04 -10.87 18.64
N SER A 203 -1.94 -10.67 19.62
CA SER A 203 -3.03 -11.59 19.87
C SER A 203 -4.06 -11.61 18.74
N MET A 204 -4.04 -10.62 17.83
CA MET A 204 -4.92 -10.58 16.67
C MET A 204 -4.59 -11.66 15.64
N ASP A 205 -3.32 -11.99 15.48
CA ASP A 205 -2.85 -13.13 14.66
C ASP A 205 -3.01 -14.49 15.38
N SER A 206 -3.69 -14.55 16.51
CA SER A 206 -3.88 -15.80 17.25
C SER A 206 -5.16 -16.51 16.85
N GLY A 207 -5.11 -17.81 16.60
CA GLY A 207 -6.30 -18.63 16.37
C GLY A 207 -7.33 -18.63 17.50
N ASP A 208 -6.97 -18.11 18.68
CA ASP A 208 -7.86 -17.86 19.82
C ASP A 208 -8.41 -16.41 19.81
N SER A 209 -8.13 -15.63 18.76
CA SER A 209 -8.64 -14.26 18.62
C SER A 209 -10.16 -14.25 18.63
N TRP A 210 -10.73 -13.29 19.38
CA TRP A 210 -12.18 -13.07 19.47
C TRP A 210 -12.66 -12.00 18.47
N MET A 211 -11.79 -11.53 17.60
CA MET A 211 -12.14 -10.61 16.52
C MET A 211 -13.01 -11.31 15.49
N TRP A 212 -13.86 -10.56 14.82
CA TRP A 212 -14.69 -11.08 13.76
C TRP A 212 -14.76 -10.11 12.58
N VAL A 213 -14.96 -10.68 11.42
CA VAL A 213 -15.22 -9.98 10.17
C VAL A 213 -16.66 -10.32 9.75
N LEU A 214 -17.47 -9.29 9.52
CA LEU A 214 -18.79 -9.43 8.92
C LEU A 214 -18.68 -9.09 7.43
N VAL A 215 -19.24 -9.97 6.60
CA VAL A 215 -19.37 -9.72 5.15
C VAL A 215 -20.83 -9.81 4.79
N ASP A 216 -21.39 -8.74 4.22
CA ASP A 216 -22.80 -8.60 3.86
C ASP A 216 -23.77 -8.92 5.02
N GLY A 217 -23.35 -8.55 6.23
CA GLY A 217 -24.13 -8.73 7.46
C GLY A 217 -24.08 -10.12 8.07
N GLU A 218 -23.30 -11.03 7.48
CA GLU A 218 -23.10 -12.38 8.01
C GLU A 218 -21.69 -12.55 8.58
N ASN A 219 -21.56 -13.37 9.62
CA ASN A 219 -20.26 -13.73 10.18
C ASN A 219 -19.47 -14.52 9.14
N TYR A 220 -18.38 -13.93 8.70
CA TYR A 220 -17.42 -14.59 7.85
C TYR A 220 -16.62 -15.60 8.70
N ASN A 221 -16.66 -16.87 8.28
CA ASN A 221 -15.96 -17.94 8.99
C ASN A 221 -14.45 -17.91 8.64
N TRP A 222 -13.80 -16.90 9.14
CA TRP A 222 -12.40 -16.64 8.95
C TRP A 222 -11.63 -16.91 10.25
N SER A 223 -10.40 -17.35 10.15
CA SER A 223 -9.53 -17.57 11.30
C SER A 223 -8.15 -16.97 11.02
N PRO A 224 -7.53 -16.30 12.00
CA PRO A 224 -6.16 -15.87 11.92
C PRO A 224 -5.23 -17.00 11.49
N ASN A 225 -4.20 -16.66 10.72
CA ASN A 225 -3.29 -17.64 10.15
C ASN A 225 -2.14 -18.03 11.11
N SER A 226 -1.96 -17.28 12.20
CA SER A 226 -0.93 -17.50 13.24
C SER A 226 0.50 -17.54 12.66
N ASN A 227 0.80 -16.66 11.70
CA ASN A 227 2.12 -16.57 11.05
C ASN A 227 3.12 -15.69 11.83
N GLY A 228 2.67 -14.97 12.86
CA GLY A 228 3.44 -14.05 13.68
C GLY A 228 3.36 -12.59 13.21
N ILE A 229 2.52 -12.29 12.23
CA ILE A 229 2.30 -10.96 11.67
C ILE A 229 0.78 -10.73 11.62
N VAL A 230 0.32 -9.56 12.03
CA VAL A 230 -1.10 -9.19 11.91
C VAL A 230 -1.40 -8.81 10.47
N ASP A 231 -2.30 -9.54 9.82
CA ASP A 231 -2.75 -9.28 8.46
C ASP A 231 -3.99 -8.36 8.42
N PRO A 232 -4.34 -7.73 7.29
CA PRO A 232 -5.44 -6.77 7.23
C PRO A 232 -6.78 -7.26 7.78
N LEU A 233 -7.19 -8.48 7.49
CA LEU A 233 -8.45 -9.05 8.01
C LEU A 233 -8.38 -9.46 9.49
N GLU A 234 -7.18 -9.46 10.08
CA GLU A 234 -6.95 -9.75 11.50
C GLU A 234 -7.10 -8.51 12.38
N LEU A 235 -7.03 -7.32 11.77
CA LEU A 235 -7.04 -6.08 12.51
C LEU A 235 -8.44 -5.70 13.00
N GLY A 236 -8.70 -5.88 14.28
CA GLY A 236 -9.90 -5.38 14.94
C GLY A 236 -11.19 -6.09 14.51
N ILE A 237 -12.31 -5.36 14.59
CA ILE A 237 -13.62 -5.83 14.15
C ILE A 237 -13.97 -5.07 12.87
N GLN A 238 -14.34 -5.79 11.83
CA GLN A 238 -14.58 -5.24 10.50
C GLN A 238 -15.95 -5.63 9.96
N GLU A 239 -16.57 -4.70 9.22
CA GLU A 239 -17.77 -4.95 8.45
C GLU A 239 -17.51 -4.52 6.99
N TRP A 240 -17.83 -5.42 6.07
CA TRP A 240 -17.67 -5.28 4.63
C TRP A 240 -19.02 -5.46 3.93
N GLU A 241 -19.35 -4.57 3.01
CA GLU A 241 -20.55 -4.63 2.17
C GLU A 241 -20.12 -4.55 0.69
N ASP A 242 -20.53 -5.49 -0.13
CA ASP A 242 -20.15 -5.56 -1.54
C ASP A 242 -18.60 -5.46 -1.72
N GLY A 243 -17.85 -6.11 -0.85
CA GLY A 243 -16.39 -6.11 -0.83
C GLY A 243 -15.72 -4.78 -0.40
N ARG A 244 -16.49 -3.78 0.04
CA ARG A 244 -15.97 -2.49 0.55
C ARG A 244 -16.03 -2.43 2.08
N LEU A 245 -14.98 -1.89 2.68
CA LEU A 245 -14.93 -1.69 4.13
C LEU A 245 -15.91 -0.59 4.56
N THR A 246 -16.89 -0.96 5.38
CA THR A 246 -17.89 -0.03 5.91
C THR A 246 -17.71 0.29 7.37
N SER A 247 -17.03 -0.58 8.13
CA SER A 247 -16.75 -0.38 9.54
C SER A 247 -15.40 -0.97 9.92
N LEU A 248 -14.58 -0.20 10.62
CA LEU A 248 -13.36 -0.65 11.29
C LEU A 248 -13.40 -0.20 12.75
N MET A 249 -13.49 -1.16 13.65
CA MET A 249 -13.46 -0.92 15.09
C MET A 249 -12.18 -1.48 15.69
N CYS A 250 -11.29 -0.60 16.04
CA CYS A 250 -9.99 -0.86 16.65
C CYS A 250 -9.79 -0.02 17.93
N GLY A 251 -10.90 0.32 18.57
CA GLY A 251 -10.91 1.21 19.74
C GLY A 251 -10.52 0.54 21.06
N ALA A 252 -10.70 1.26 22.16
CA ALA A 252 -10.21 0.93 23.51
C ALA A 252 -10.60 -0.46 24.03
N TYR A 253 -11.76 -1.00 23.62
CA TYR A 253 -12.22 -2.33 24.05
C TYR A 253 -11.74 -3.48 23.15
N ILE A 254 -11.18 -3.14 22.01
CA ILE A 254 -10.68 -4.09 21.00
C ILE A 254 -9.20 -4.35 21.18
N TYR A 255 -8.46 -3.38 21.77
CA TYR A 255 -7.03 -3.46 22.07
C TYR A 255 -6.15 -3.76 20.85
N CYS A 256 -6.41 -3.08 19.72
CA CYS A 256 -5.54 -3.21 18.53
C CYS A 256 -4.11 -2.75 18.80
N GLN A 257 -3.92 -1.82 19.73
CA GLN A 257 -2.61 -1.26 20.09
C GLN A 257 -1.87 -0.68 18.87
N LEU A 258 -2.60 -0.10 17.93
CA LEU A 258 -2.01 0.56 16.77
C LEU A 258 -1.15 1.74 17.19
N SER A 259 -0.04 1.93 16.50
CA SER A 259 0.87 3.08 16.66
C SER A 259 1.28 3.64 15.28
N GLY A 260 2.26 4.54 15.27
CA GLY A 260 2.63 5.23 14.04
C GLY A 260 1.56 6.22 13.56
N THR A 261 1.61 6.60 12.30
CA THR A 261 0.76 7.65 11.73
C THR A 261 -0.50 7.10 11.07
N ILE A 262 -1.54 7.91 11.02
CA ILE A 262 -2.70 7.65 10.17
C ILE A 262 -2.25 7.89 8.70
N PRO A 263 -2.51 6.94 7.77
CA PRO A 263 -2.13 7.12 6.38
C PRO A 263 -2.73 8.36 5.73
N GLU A 264 -1.93 9.09 4.94
CA GLU A 264 -2.41 10.27 4.20
C GLU A 264 -3.54 9.93 3.21
N GLU A 265 -3.56 8.68 2.72
CA GLU A 265 -4.54 8.17 1.77
C GLU A 265 -5.78 7.57 2.45
N ILE A 266 -6.03 7.88 3.72
CA ILE A 266 -7.19 7.34 4.47
C ILE A 266 -8.53 7.59 3.76
N ASN A 267 -8.64 8.64 2.95
CA ASN A 267 -9.82 8.95 2.14
C ASN A 267 -10.15 7.91 1.07
N GLN A 268 -9.23 6.97 0.77
CA GLN A 268 -9.53 5.85 -0.13
C GLN A 268 -10.56 4.89 0.46
N LEU A 269 -10.78 4.92 1.77
CA LEU A 269 -11.87 4.21 2.44
C LEU A 269 -13.23 4.86 2.13
N THR A 270 -13.60 4.95 0.85
CA THR A 270 -14.75 5.74 0.39
C THR A 270 -16.12 5.22 0.85
N SER A 271 -16.18 3.99 1.36
CA SER A 271 -17.42 3.37 1.87
C SER A 271 -17.47 3.31 3.40
N ILE A 272 -16.42 3.78 4.10
CA ILE A 272 -16.36 3.73 5.54
C ILE A 272 -17.42 4.63 6.18
N ARG A 273 -18.21 4.07 7.07
CA ARG A 273 -19.22 4.77 7.89
C ARG A 273 -18.82 4.82 9.34
N THR A 274 -18.10 3.78 9.78
CA THR A 274 -17.61 3.68 11.16
C THR A 274 -16.11 3.49 11.16
N LEU A 275 -15.39 4.47 11.73
CA LEU A 275 -13.95 4.40 11.97
C LEU A 275 -13.67 4.71 13.43
N ARG A 276 -13.35 3.67 14.20
CA ARG A 276 -13.10 3.80 15.65
C ARG A 276 -11.70 3.31 16.00
N LEU A 277 -10.83 4.27 16.30
CA LEU A 277 -9.41 4.07 16.60
C LEU A 277 -9.05 4.64 17.99
N GLU A 278 -10.03 4.88 18.86
CA GLU A 278 -9.80 5.44 20.18
C GLU A 278 -8.99 4.51 21.09
N GLY A 279 -8.14 5.07 21.93
CA GLY A 279 -7.37 4.33 22.92
C GLY A 279 -6.23 3.49 22.34
N ASN A 280 -5.63 3.97 21.27
CA ASN A 280 -4.42 3.41 20.65
C ASN A 280 -3.18 4.28 20.96
N TYR A 281 -2.13 4.09 20.21
CA TYR A 281 -0.85 4.81 20.35
C TYR A 281 -0.50 5.58 19.08
N LEU A 282 -1.50 5.94 18.26
CA LEU A 282 -1.32 6.67 17.00
C LEU A 282 -0.65 8.03 17.26
N THR A 283 0.30 8.38 16.40
CA THR A 283 1.15 9.58 16.52
C THR A 283 1.06 10.45 15.28
N GLY A 284 1.75 11.57 15.29
CA GLY A 284 1.82 12.49 14.15
C GLY A 284 0.55 13.32 13.98
N PHE A 285 0.43 13.97 12.83
CA PHE A 285 -0.72 14.79 12.51
C PHE A 285 -1.87 13.95 11.95
N ILE A 286 -3.09 14.44 12.15
CA ILE A 286 -4.26 13.87 11.48
C ILE A 286 -4.28 14.40 10.05
N PRO A 287 -4.27 13.55 9.01
CA PRO A 287 -4.29 14.02 7.63
C PRO A 287 -5.61 14.73 7.30
N GLU A 288 -5.56 15.83 6.54
CA GLU A 288 -6.76 16.55 6.09
C GLU A 288 -7.70 15.69 5.26
N SER A 289 -7.16 14.67 4.57
CA SER A 289 -7.92 13.69 3.79
C SER A 289 -8.95 12.92 4.63
N ILE A 290 -8.78 12.84 5.93
CA ILE A 290 -9.74 12.19 6.84
C ILE A 290 -11.12 12.85 6.79
N CYS A 291 -11.16 14.16 6.44
CA CYS A 291 -12.40 14.90 6.30
C CYS A 291 -13.25 14.49 5.09
N GLU A 292 -12.69 13.73 4.18
CA GLU A 292 -13.37 13.23 2.97
C GLU A 292 -14.11 11.90 3.23
N LEU A 293 -13.91 11.30 4.39
CA LEU A 293 -14.62 10.06 4.77
C LEU A 293 -16.12 10.30 4.94
N ASP A 294 -16.94 9.33 4.49
CA ASP A 294 -18.40 9.33 4.66
C ASP A 294 -18.80 8.88 6.08
N SER A 295 -18.22 9.51 7.08
CA SER A 295 -18.44 9.25 8.50
C SER A 295 -18.81 10.53 9.24
N ASN A 296 -19.66 10.44 10.23
CA ASN A 296 -20.02 11.62 11.04
C ASN A 296 -18.95 11.88 12.10
N HIS A 297 -17.99 12.73 11.78
CA HIS A 297 -16.86 13.08 12.66
C HIS A 297 -17.26 13.71 14.01
N ASN A 298 -18.55 14.00 14.24
CA ASN A 298 -19.08 14.50 15.49
C ASN A 298 -19.85 13.46 16.31
N ASP A 299 -20.04 12.25 15.77
CA ASP A 299 -20.67 11.14 16.49
C ASP A 299 -19.61 10.12 16.89
N TYR A 300 -19.33 10.01 18.18
CA TYR A 300 -18.32 9.08 18.72
C TYR A 300 -18.65 7.59 18.48
N LEU A 301 -19.87 7.27 18.06
CA LEU A 301 -20.23 5.89 17.67
C LEU A 301 -19.80 5.58 16.24
N GLU A 302 -19.74 6.60 15.38
CA GLU A 302 -19.33 6.45 13.98
C GLU A 302 -17.85 6.80 13.81
N PHE A 303 -17.36 7.83 14.49
CA PHE A 303 -15.97 8.27 14.36
C PHE A 303 -15.37 8.63 15.73
N ASP A 304 -14.33 7.91 16.13
CA ASP A 304 -13.61 8.20 17.37
C ASP A 304 -12.11 7.89 17.23
N ILE A 305 -11.28 8.91 17.38
CA ILE A 305 -9.81 8.84 17.39
C ILE A 305 -9.23 9.39 18.69
N SER A 306 -10.05 9.56 19.73
CA SER A 306 -9.63 10.07 21.04
C SER A 306 -8.65 9.12 21.75
N TRP A 307 -7.98 9.61 22.78
CA TRP A 307 -7.04 8.80 23.59
C TRP A 307 -5.89 8.17 22.78
N ASN A 308 -5.30 8.95 21.90
CA ASN A 308 -4.10 8.63 21.13
C ASN A 308 -2.96 9.60 21.49
N ARG A 309 -1.96 9.72 20.63
CA ARG A 309 -0.83 10.65 20.73
C ARG A 309 -0.78 11.58 19.50
N LEU A 310 -1.96 11.88 18.94
CA LEU A 310 -2.10 12.70 17.74
C LEU A 310 -1.83 14.16 18.04
N CYS A 311 -1.14 14.81 17.12
CA CYS A 311 -0.63 16.17 17.28
C CYS A 311 -1.55 17.21 16.61
N PRO A 312 -1.81 18.35 17.24
CA PRO A 312 -2.42 19.48 16.56
C PRO A 312 -1.45 20.13 15.55
N PRO A 313 -1.93 20.93 14.54
CA PRO A 313 -3.33 21.34 14.39
C PRO A 313 -4.23 20.20 13.93
N TYR A 314 -5.47 20.22 14.37
CA TYR A 314 -6.45 19.21 14.02
C TYR A 314 -7.34 19.71 12.87
N PRO A 315 -7.70 18.86 11.88
CA PRO A 315 -8.60 19.22 10.78
C PRO A 315 -9.93 19.80 11.29
N GLU A 316 -10.47 20.81 10.60
CA GLU A 316 -11.68 21.51 11.02
C GLU A 316 -12.94 20.61 11.09
N CYS A 317 -12.97 19.53 10.33
CA CYS A 317 -14.08 18.57 10.32
C CYS A 317 -14.18 17.74 11.60
N ILE A 318 -13.07 17.63 12.36
CA ILE A 318 -13.00 16.75 13.53
C ILE A 318 -13.69 17.39 14.73
N GLY A 319 -14.65 16.69 15.30
CA GLY A 319 -15.36 17.12 16.51
C GLY A 319 -14.45 17.19 17.74
N SER A 320 -14.72 18.13 18.64
CA SER A 320 -13.89 18.37 19.82
C SER A 320 -13.78 17.16 20.78
N SER A 321 -14.71 16.20 20.71
CA SER A 321 -14.64 14.95 21.48
C SER A 321 -13.43 14.08 21.11
N ASN A 322 -12.95 14.17 19.86
CA ASN A 322 -11.81 13.44 19.35
C ASN A 322 -10.47 13.95 19.89
N PHE A 323 -10.44 15.14 20.49
CA PHE A 323 -9.23 15.71 21.10
C PHE A 323 -9.05 15.26 22.56
N TRP A 324 -10.04 14.58 23.13
CA TRP A 324 -9.95 14.12 24.51
C TRP A 324 -8.90 13.03 24.66
N GLY A 325 -8.10 13.18 25.71
CA GLY A 325 -7.08 12.20 26.07
C GLY A 325 -5.91 12.08 25.08
N GLN A 326 -5.76 13.03 24.15
CA GLN A 326 -4.54 13.06 23.31
C GLN A 326 -3.32 13.37 24.16
N TYR A 327 -2.28 12.54 24.07
CA TYR A 327 -1.01 12.73 24.75
C TYR A 327 -0.04 13.48 23.84
N THR A 328 -0.13 14.81 23.86
CA THR A 328 0.60 15.71 22.94
C THR A 328 2.00 16.08 23.42
N SER A 329 2.49 15.50 24.50
CA SER A 329 3.83 15.83 25.04
C SER A 329 5.01 15.47 24.11
N GLU A 330 4.75 14.63 23.13
CA GLU A 330 5.74 14.23 22.12
C GLU A 330 5.56 14.99 20.80
N CYS A 331 4.59 15.88 20.74
CA CYS A 331 4.30 16.70 19.58
C CYS A 331 5.23 17.91 19.54
N SER A 332 6.48 17.71 19.21
CA SER A 332 7.40 18.81 18.98
C SER A 332 7.61 18.99 17.48
N VAL A 333 7.18 20.11 16.96
CA VAL A 333 7.60 20.56 15.64
C VAL A 333 8.92 21.31 15.84
N VAL A 334 10.02 20.80 15.28
CA VAL A 334 11.31 21.49 15.32
C VAL A 334 11.13 22.89 14.69
N GLY A 335 11.45 23.92 15.43
CA GLY A 335 11.26 25.30 14.99
C GLY A 335 9.94 25.94 15.44
N ASP A 336 8.98 25.19 15.97
CA ASP A 336 7.75 25.73 16.57
C ASP A 336 8.03 26.19 18.01
N ILE A 337 8.35 27.46 18.14
CA ILE A 337 8.81 28.06 19.40
C ILE A 337 7.64 28.55 20.24
N ASN A 338 6.51 28.86 19.60
CA ASN A 338 5.31 29.31 20.28
C ASN A 338 4.37 28.16 20.69
N TYR A 339 4.72 26.93 20.32
CA TYR A 339 3.96 25.69 20.57
C TYR A 339 2.51 25.74 20.06
N ASP A 340 2.29 26.44 18.93
CA ASP A 340 0.99 26.44 18.26
C ASP A 340 0.86 25.32 17.22
N PHE A 341 1.90 24.52 17.04
CA PHE A 341 2.06 23.39 16.11
C PHE A 341 2.02 23.81 14.62
N ILE A 342 2.20 25.11 14.34
CA ILE A 342 2.22 25.65 12.99
C ILE A 342 3.56 26.35 12.79
N LEU A 343 4.47 25.70 12.05
CA LEU A 343 5.74 26.34 11.72
C LEU A 343 5.52 27.48 10.73
N ASN A 344 5.70 28.73 11.19
CA ASN A 344 5.41 29.93 10.42
C ASN A 344 6.31 31.11 10.78
N ILE A 345 6.01 32.30 10.24
CA ILE A 345 6.83 33.50 10.49
C ILE A 345 6.81 33.95 11.96
N GLN A 346 5.83 33.53 12.76
CA GLN A 346 5.75 33.90 14.19
C GLN A 346 6.90 33.23 14.96
N ASP A 347 7.25 31.98 14.61
CA ASP A 347 8.38 31.26 15.18
C ASP A 347 9.71 31.92 14.81
N ILE A 348 9.84 32.37 13.56
CA ILE A 348 11.01 33.13 13.16
C ILE A 348 11.18 34.42 13.97
N ILE A 349 10.08 35.11 14.26
CA ILE A 349 10.11 36.32 15.10
C ILE A 349 10.54 35.97 16.52
N LEU A 350 10.06 34.86 17.07
CA LEU A 350 10.43 34.42 18.41
C LEU A 350 11.91 34.02 18.49
N ILE A 351 12.43 33.23 17.56
CA ILE A 351 13.85 32.85 17.57
C ILE A 351 14.76 34.05 17.38
N VAL A 352 14.38 35.03 16.56
CA VAL A 352 15.09 36.29 16.44
C VAL A 352 15.10 37.04 17.76
N SER A 353 13.97 37.07 18.48
CA SER A 353 13.88 37.70 19.79
C SER A 353 14.76 37.00 20.84
N ILE A 354 14.81 35.66 20.80
CA ILE A 354 15.68 34.86 21.66
C ILE A 354 17.15 35.18 21.41
N ILE A 355 17.57 35.24 20.14
CA ILE A 355 18.95 35.54 19.76
C ILE A 355 19.36 36.98 20.17
N LEU A 356 18.43 37.92 20.12
CA LEU A 356 18.72 39.32 20.42
C LEU A 356 18.65 39.71 21.91
N ASP A 357 17.83 39.02 22.69
CA ASP A 357 17.50 39.45 24.07
C ASP A 357 18.22 38.63 25.16
N ASP A 358 19.04 37.64 24.80
CA ASP A 358 19.78 36.78 25.75
C ASP A 358 18.86 36.17 26.83
N ILE A 359 17.68 35.67 26.42
CA ILE A 359 16.66 35.08 27.28
C ILE A 359 17.10 33.69 27.74
N GLN A 360 16.92 33.38 29.01
CA GLN A 360 17.12 31.99 29.48
C GLN A 360 15.91 31.14 29.07
N LEU A 361 16.16 30.20 28.16
CA LEU A 361 15.19 29.25 27.66
C LEU A 361 15.06 28.06 28.61
N ASP A 362 13.89 27.47 28.67
CA ASP A 362 13.73 26.16 29.27
C ASP A 362 14.22 25.06 28.28
N PHE A 363 14.21 23.83 28.73
CA PHE A 363 14.74 22.70 27.93
C PHE A 363 13.92 22.48 26.65
N GLN A 364 12.61 22.72 26.70
CA GLN A 364 11.72 22.52 25.53
C GLN A 364 11.92 23.64 24.52
N GLU A 365 11.96 24.90 24.98
CA GLU A 365 12.23 26.07 24.14
C GLU A 365 13.61 25.99 23.48
N LEU A 366 14.63 25.52 24.23
CA LEU A 366 15.96 25.30 23.68
C LEU A 366 15.94 24.22 22.57
N SER A 367 15.25 23.12 22.81
CA SER A 367 15.17 22.00 21.84
C SER A 367 14.38 22.39 20.58
N ALA A 368 13.33 23.20 20.71
CA ALA A 368 12.57 23.71 19.57
C ALA A 368 13.34 24.74 18.75
N SER A 369 14.21 25.54 19.40
CA SER A 369 14.94 26.63 18.78
C SER A 369 16.24 26.19 18.09
N ASP A 370 16.89 25.12 18.54
CA ASP A 370 18.11 24.54 17.98
C ASP A 370 17.73 23.53 16.86
N THR A 371 17.38 24.07 15.69
CA THR A 371 16.84 23.29 14.58
C THR A 371 17.89 22.47 13.83
N ASN A 372 19.17 22.87 13.92
CA ASN A 372 20.30 22.17 13.30
C ASN A 372 21.03 21.22 14.29
N TYR A 373 20.60 21.19 15.56
CA TYR A 373 21.14 20.35 16.64
C TYR A 373 22.64 20.56 16.93
N ASP A 374 23.17 21.79 16.73
CA ASP A 374 24.56 22.09 17.02
C ASP A 374 24.79 22.61 18.47
N GLY A 375 23.74 22.83 19.21
CA GLY A 375 23.73 23.32 20.59
C GLY A 375 23.86 24.83 20.72
N ILE A 376 23.77 25.57 19.60
CA ILE A 376 23.91 27.05 19.56
C ILE A 376 22.70 27.60 18.79
N ILE A 377 21.89 28.41 19.46
CA ILE A 377 20.79 29.09 18.78
C ILE A 377 21.30 30.33 18.08
N ASP A 378 21.38 30.30 16.75
CA ASP A 378 21.86 31.39 15.93
C ASP A 378 21.12 31.55 14.59
N ILE A 379 21.69 32.27 13.64
CA ILE A 379 21.06 32.52 12.34
C ILE A 379 20.93 31.27 11.48
N LEU A 380 21.68 30.20 11.75
CA LEU A 380 21.60 28.98 10.98
C LEU A 380 20.28 28.26 11.27
N ASP A 381 19.78 28.32 12.51
CA ASP A 381 18.48 27.78 12.87
C ASP A 381 17.34 28.50 12.16
N ILE A 382 17.43 29.82 12.07
CA ILE A 382 16.46 30.64 11.31
C ILE A 382 16.44 30.21 9.83
N ILE A 383 17.60 29.95 9.24
CA ILE A 383 17.70 29.52 7.83
C ILE A 383 17.04 28.16 7.66
N GLU A 384 17.23 27.24 8.59
CA GLU A 384 16.61 25.92 8.58
C GLU A 384 15.07 26.05 8.64
N ILE A 385 14.52 26.82 9.58
CA ILE A 385 13.08 27.10 9.69
C ILE A 385 12.52 27.71 8.39
N VAL A 386 13.22 28.68 7.82
CA VAL A 386 12.80 29.31 6.54
C VAL A 386 12.75 28.28 5.42
N ASN A 387 13.73 27.38 5.34
CA ASN A 387 13.74 26.32 4.32
C ASN A 387 12.56 25.36 4.49
N ILE A 388 12.28 24.91 5.72
CA ILE A 388 11.12 24.06 6.01
C ILE A 388 9.81 24.75 5.61
N ILE A 389 9.63 26.04 5.95
CA ILE A 389 8.43 26.81 5.58
C ILE A 389 8.28 26.97 4.05
N LEU A 390 9.37 27.03 3.30
CA LEU A 390 9.31 27.22 1.85
C LEU A 390 9.18 25.91 1.05
N GLU A 391 9.43 24.77 1.68
CA GLU A 391 9.28 23.43 1.09
C GLU A 391 7.87 22.85 1.28
N ASN A 392 7.08 23.40 2.22
CA ASN A 392 5.66 23.11 2.42
C ASN A 392 4.80 24.13 1.64
#